data_edb4f51f2fd9c566d23088e6641aa8ed
#
_entry.id   edb4f51f2fd9c566d23088e6641aa8ed
#
_cell.length_a   1.000
_cell.length_b   1.000
_cell.length_c   1.000
_cell.angle_alpha   90.00
_cell.angle_beta   90.00
_cell.angle_gamma   90.00
#
_symmetry.space_group_name_H-M   'P 1'
#
loop_
_entity.id
_entity.type
_entity.pdbx_description
1 polymer ?
#
loop_
_entity_poly.entity_id
_entity_poly.type
_entity_poly.pdbx_seq_one_letter_code
_entity_poly.pdbx_strand_id
1 'polypeptide(L)' 'SDAAYTVAVTGIAGPDGAEPDKPVGTVCFGFAERTASGIVIESETCHFTGDRAAVRESTVRQALAGLLKRINETSL' A
#
# COMPACT_ATOMS: atom_id res chain seq x y z
N SER A 1 -13.10 4.73 19.96
CA SER A 1 -11.88 5.44 19.73
C SER A 1 -12.02 6.34 18.51
N ASP A 2 -11.34 7.45 18.55
CA ASP A 2 -11.44 8.45 17.46
C ASP A 2 -10.36 8.28 16.42
N ALA A 3 -9.67 7.17 16.42
CA ALA A 3 -8.61 6.94 15.44
C ALA A 3 -9.22 6.76 14.04
N ALA A 4 -8.61 7.38 13.08
CA ALA A 4 -8.99 7.25 11.69
C ALA A 4 -7.80 6.79 10.88
N TYR A 5 -8.04 5.89 9.95
CA TYR A 5 -7.00 5.28 9.14
C TYR A 5 -7.26 5.56 7.68
N THR A 6 -6.21 5.84 6.96
CA THR A 6 -6.28 6.09 5.54
C THR A 6 -5.14 5.36 4.85
N VAL A 7 -5.42 4.82 3.70
CA VAL A 7 -4.37 4.26 2.86
C VAL A 7 -4.44 4.92 1.50
N ALA A 8 -3.31 5.37 1.03
CA ALA A 8 -3.17 5.95 -0.30
C ALA A 8 -2.23 5.05 -1.10
N VAL A 9 -2.57 4.82 -2.33
CA VAL A 9 -1.79 3.95 -3.20
C VAL A 9 -1.40 4.73 -4.43
N THR A 10 -0.11 4.78 -4.70
CA THR A 10 0.37 5.33 -5.95
C THR A 10 1.08 4.21 -6.68
N GLY A 11 0.57 3.85 -7.81
CA GLY A 11 1.10 2.75 -8.58
C GLY A 11 1.76 3.26 -9.82
N ILE A 12 2.88 2.68 -10.12
CA ILE A 12 3.54 2.94 -11.37
C ILE A 12 3.68 1.61 -12.04
N ALA A 13 2.59 1.09 -12.46
CA ALA A 13 2.58 -0.20 -13.05
C ALA A 13 2.37 -0.08 -14.54
N GLY A 14 3.09 0.79 -15.15
CA GLY A 14 2.95 0.91 -16.58
C GLY A 14 3.81 -0.12 -17.27
N PRO A 15 3.25 -1.00 -18.05
CA PRO A 15 4.08 -1.86 -18.86
C PRO A 15 4.91 -1.06 -19.87
N ASP A 16 4.49 0.13 -20.15
CA ASP A 16 5.16 0.95 -21.15
C ASP A 16 6.49 1.50 -20.70
N GLY A 17 6.75 1.53 -19.43
CA GLY A 17 8.03 2.00 -18.94
C GLY A 17 8.88 0.88 -18.40
N ALA A 18 8.39 -0.33 -18.40
CA ALA A 18 9.10 -1.42 -17.79
C ALA A 18 10.15 -1.98 -18.72
N GLU A 19 11.30 -2.26 -18.17
CA GLU A 19 12.30 -2.98 -18.92
C GLU A 19 11.93 -4.45 -19.01
N PRO A 20 12.30 -5.13 -20.08
CA PRO A 20 11.86 -6.51 -20.27
C PRO A 20 12.26 -7.46 -19.17
N ASP A 21 13.35 -7.18 -18.50
CA ASP A 21 13.86 -8.07 -17.46
C ASP A 21 13.54 -7.60 -16.06
N LYS A 22 12.71 -6.56 -15.91
CA LYS A 22 12.35 -6.06 -14.60
C LYS A 22 10.89 -6.35 -14.30
N PRO A 23 10.59 -6.66 -13.04
CA PRO A 23 9.19 -6.89 -12.70
C PRO A 23 8.37 -5.64 -12.94
N VAL A 24 7.18 -5.85 -13.39
CA VAL A 24 6.21 -4.79 -13.57
C VAL A 24 5.49 -4.57 -12.25
N GLY A 25 5.25 -3.33 -11.90
CA GLY A 25 4.39 -3.08 -10.76
C GLY A 25 5.08 -2.69 -9.49
N THR A 26 5.78 -1.59 -9.54
CA THR A 26 6.24 -0.94 -8.32
C THR A 26 5.09 -0.12 -7.77
N VAL A 27 4.69 -0.40 -6.54
CA VAL A 27 3.54 0.25 -5.92
C VAL A 27 3.98 0.82 -4.59
N CYS A 28 3.66 2.07 -4.37
CA CYS A 28 3.96 2.74 -3.11
C CYS A 28 2.67 2.90 -2.32
N PHE A 29 2.73 2.57 -1.04
CA PHE A 29 1.60 2.67 -0.14
C PHE A 29 1.92 3.71 0.92
N GLY A 30 0.96 4.58 1.18
CA GLY A 30 1.06 5.51 2.29
C GLY A 30 -0.06 5.22 3.27
N PHE A 31 0.28 4.94 4.51
CA PHE A 31 -0.69 4.71 5.56
C PHE A 31 -0.66 5.87 6.53
N ALA A 32 -1.81 6.42 6.80
CA ALA A 32 -1.92 7.52 7.75
C ALA A 32 -2.87 7.14 8.85
N GLU A 33 -2.48 7.47 10.06
CA GLU A 33 -3.29 7.22 11.23
C GLU A 33 -3.43 8.53 12.00
N ARG A 34 -4.65 8.93 12.26
CA ARG A 34 -4.90 10.09 13.10
C ARG A 34 -5.03 9.65 14.54
N THR A 35 -4.21 10.21 15.38
CA THR A 35 -4.24 9.92 16.82
C THR A 35 -4.50 11.21 17.59
N ALA A 36 -4.64 11.09 18.89
CA ALA A 36 -4.81 12.25 19.77
C ALA A 36 -3.61 13.18 19.71
N SER A 37 -2.44 12.66 19.44
CA SER A 37 -1.23 13.47 19.40
C SER A 37 -0.87 13.95 18.00
N GLY A 38 -1.64 13.62 17.00
CA GLY A 38 -1.38 14.09 15.66
C GLY A 38 -1.56 13.01 14.62
N ILE A 39 -0.90 13.17 13.50
CA ILE A 39 -1.00 12.23 12.38
C ILE A 39 0.32 11.51 12.23
N VAL A 40 0.25 10.20 12.18
CA VAL A 40 1.41 9.35 11.94
C VAL A 40 1.29 8.81 10.53
N ILE A 41 2.36 8.95 9.76
CA ILE A 41 2.38 8.50 8.37
C ILE A 41 3.51 7.50 8.19
N GLU A 42 3.19 6.37 7.59
CA GLU A 42 4.17 5.37 7.22
C GLU A 42 4.02 5.07 5.74
N SER A 43 5.13 4.75 5.11
CA SER A 43 5.10 4.39 3.71
C SER A 43 5.87 3.10 3.49
N GLU A 44 5.46 2.37 2.47
CA GLU A 44 6.19 1.19 2.06
C GLU A 44 6.07 1.04 0.55
N THR A 45 7.07 0.42 -0.02
CA THR A 45 7.12 0.20 -1.46
C THR A 45 7.18 -1.29 -1.70
N CYS A 46 6.35 -1.76 -2.59
CA CYS A 46 6.29 -3.17 -2.94
C CYS A 46 6.52 -3.33 -4.44
N HIS A 47 7.10 -4.46 -4.79
CA HIS A 47 7.31 -4.80 -6.19
C HIS A 47 6.56 -6.10 -6.45
N PHE A 48 5.53 -5.99 -7.26
CA PHE A 48 4.71 -7.15 -7.60
C PHE A 48 5.04 -7.61 -9.00
N THR A 49 5.02 -8.91 -9.20
CA THR A 49 5.27 -9.50 -10.50
C THR A 49 3.98 -10.00 -11.10
N GLY A 50 3.97 -10.13 -12.41
CA GLY A 50 2.82 -10.64 -13.10
C GLY A 50 2.24 -9.59 -14.04
N ASP A 51 1.07 -9.90 -14.58
CA ASP A 51 0.41 -8.98 -15.48
C ASP A 51 -0.32 -7.89 -14.67
N ARG A 52 -0.96 -7.00 -15.40
CA ARG A 52 -1.63 -5.86 -14.78
C ARG A 52 -2.70 -6.29 -13.78
N ALA A 53 -3.44 -7.34 -14.11
CA ALA A 53 -4.49 -7.83 -13.21
C ALA A 53 -3.89 -8.41 -11.94
N ALA A 54 -2.79 -9.16 -12.07
CA ALA A 54 -2.13 -9.74 -10.91
C ALA A 54 -1.55 -8.65 -10.01
N VAL A 55 -0.97 -7.62 -10.60
CA VAL A 55 -0.42 -6.50 -9.84
C VAL A 55 -1.53 -5.77 -9.10
N ARG A 56 -2.66 -5.55 -9.77
CA ARG A 56 -3.80 -4.88 -9.15
C ARG A 56 -4.33 -5.67 -7.96
N GLU A 57 -4.46 -6.97 -8.12
CA GLU A 57 -4.95 -7.81 -7.04
C GLU A 57 -3.98 -7.81 -5.86
N SER A 58 -2.70 -7.93 -6.15
CA SER A 58 -1.68 -7.88 -5.09
C SER A 58 -1.70 -6.53 -4.37
N THR A 59 -1.91 -5.46 -5.12
CA THR A 59 -1.98 -4.13 -4.55
C THR A 59 -3.14 -4.00 -3.57
N VAL A 60 -4.31 -4.47 -3.95
CA VAL A 60 -5.48 -4.41 -3.09
C VAL A 60 -5.25 -5.23 -1.83
N ARG A 61 -4.72 -6.44 -1.99
CA ARG A 61 -4.44 -7.30 -0.83
C ARG A 61 -3.45 -6.66 0.12
N GLN A 62 -2.40 -6.07 -0.42
CA GLN A 62 -1.38 -5.45 0.41
C GLN A 62 -1.93 -4.23 1.14
N ALA A 63 -2.75 -3.44 0.47
CA ALA A 63 -3.35 -2.27 1.10
C ALA A 63 -4.25 -2.68 2.26
N LEU A 64 -5.08 -3.68 2.05
CA LEU A 64 -5.98 -4.16 3.10
C LEU A 64 -5.22 -4.80 4.25
N ALA A 65 -4.22 -5.60 3.93
CA ALA A 65 -3.42 -6.25 4.97
C ALA A 65 -2.69 -5.23 5.82
N GLY A 66 -2.12 -4.21 5.18
CA GLY A 66 -1.42 -3.16 5.91
C GLY A 66 -2.34 -2.36 6.80
N LEU A 67 -3.53 -2.07 6.31
CA LEU A 67 -4.52 -1.33 7.07
C LEU A 67 -4.99 -2.13 8.27
N LEU A 68 -5.31 -3.40 8.06
CA LEU A 68 -5.77 -4.28 9.13
C LEU A 68 -4.70 -4.46 10.21
N LYS A 69 -3.46 -4.58 9.80
CA LYS A 69 -2.36 -4.71 10.74
C LYS A 69 -2.32 -3.50 11.67
N ARG A 70 -2.45 -2.32 11.11
CA ARG A 70 -2.37 -1.09 11.90
C ARG A 70 -3.57 -0.94 12.83
N ILE A 71 -4.74 -1.30 12.36
CA ILE A 71 -5.94 -1.26 13.20
C ILE A 71 -5.79 -2.24 14.36
N ASN A 72 -5.31 -3.44 14.10
CA ASN A 72 -5.15 -4.44 15.14
C ASN A 72 -4.10 -4.03 16.17
N GLU A 73 -3.02 -3.44 15.72
CA GLU A 73 -1.98 -2.98 16.63
C GLU A 73 -2.49 -1.87 17.54
N THR A 74 -3.34 -1.01 17.01
CA THR A 74 -3.87 0.08 17.79
C THR A 74 -4.95 -0.39 18.76
N SER A 75 -5.63 -1.45 18.44
CA SER A 75 -6.72 -1.96 19.27
C SER A 75 -6.24 -2.66 20.53
N LEU A 76 -4.98 -2.93 20.64
CA LEU A 76 -4.43 -3.52 21.84
C LEU A 76 -4.21 -2.45 22.90
#